data_facc30b0d9d4a35b9c4cbcfd7b33a82d
#
_entry.id   facc30b0d9d4a35b9c4cbcfd7b33a82d
#
_cell.length_a   1.000
_cell.length_b   1.000
_cell.length_c   1.000
_cell.angle_alpha   90.00
_cell.angle_beta   90.00
_cell.angle_gamma   90.00
#
_symmetry.space_group_name_H-M   'P 1'
#
loop_
_entity.id
_entity.type
_entity.pdbx_description
1 polymer ?
#
loop_
_entity_poly.entity_id
_entity_poly.type
_entity_poly.pdbx_seq_one_letter_code
_entity_poly.pdbx_strand_id
1 'polypeptide(L)'
;MNKNLLWLAGCIIILCSCQKNLKEIISETEKATFTVYTYDEFGSPLGSGSGFFIDDTGIGITNYHVLDGAVKAMLKTSDGQEYEIDKVLASDKNWDIIKFSIISPSNTKFTYLNFTQKQMEQGDKVYNISSPLGLEKSVSDGIVASLRKDKKYGDIIQVTAPISPGSSGSALLNEKGEVF
;
A
#
# COMPACT_ATOMS: atom_id res chain seq x y z
N MET A 1 0.53 -55.00 -43.42
CA MET A 1 1.35 -54.40 -42.35
C MET A 1 1.09 -52.88 -42.36
N ASN A 2 0.09 -52.39 -41.62
CA ASN A 2 -0.26 -50.96 -41.54
C ASN A 2 0.24 -50.43 -40.21
N LYS A 3 1.18 -49.51 -40.27
CA LYS A 3 1.67 -48.79 -39.11
C LYS A 3 0.91 -47.45 -39.05
N ASN A 4 -0.10 -47.39 -38.18
CA ASN A 4 -0.79 -46.15 -37.83
C ASN A 4 0.11 -45.33 -36.86
N LEU A 5 0.68 -44.25 -37.35
CA LEU A 5 1.44 -43.30 -36.56
C LEU A 5 0.47 -42.22 -36.02
N LEU A 6 0.05 -42.38 -34.77
CA LEU A 6 -0.73 -41.37 -34.07
C LEU A 6 0.21 -40.18 -33.75
N TRP A 7 -0.05 -39.02 -34.34
CA TRP A 7 0.51 -37.75 -33.95
C TRP A 7 -0.28 -37.23 -32.74
N LEU A 8 0.28 -37.31 -31.55
CA LEU A 8 -0.20 -36.56 -30.40
C LEU A 8 0.24 -35.09 -30.59
N ALA A 9 -0.68 -34.26 -31.03
CA ALA A 9 -0.52 -32.81 -30.97
C ALA A 9 -0.64 -32.35 -29.52
N GLY A 10 0.48 -32.21 -28.84
CA GLY A 10 0.53 -31.58 -27.52
C GLY A 10 0.17 -30.10 -27.62
N CYS A 11 -1.03 -29.74 -27.16
CA CYS A 11 -1.44 -28.34 -27.02
C CYS A 11 -0.63 -27.73 -25.86
N ILE A 12 0.45 -27.04 -26.17
CA ILE A 12 1.19 -26.22 -25.19
C ILE A 12 0.31 -25.00 -24.92
N ILE A 13 -0.44 -25.03 -23.81
CA ILE A 13 -1.11 -23.84 -23.27
C ILE A 13 -0.02 -22.94 -22.70
N ILE A 14 0.41 -21.95 -23.47
CA ILE A 14 1.26 -20.87 -22.99
C ILE A 14 0.36 -20.04 -22.08
N LEU A 15 0.45 -20.25 -20.76
CA LEU A 15 -0.07 -19.33 -19.76
C LEU A 15 0.74 -18.04 -19.88
N CYS A 16 0.27 -17.12 -20.68
CA CYS A 16 0.79 -15.77 -20.73
C CYS A 16 0.46 -15.13 -19.37
N SER A 17 1.39 -15.20 -18.43
CA SER A 17 1.31 -14.43 -17.19
C SER A 17 1.35 -12.96 -17.61
N CYS A 18 0.20 -12.31 -17.61
CA CYS A 18 0.08 -10.87 -17.88
C CYS A 18 0.71 -10.15 -16.67
N GLN A 19 2.03 -9.94 -16.74
CA GLN A 19 2.74 -9.17 -15.74
C GLN A 19 2.41 -7.70 -15.97
N LYS A 20 1.80 -7.05 -14.97
CA LYS A 20 1.50 -5.62 -15.04
C LYS A 20 2.78 -4.84 -15.27
N ASN A 21 2.73 -3.84 -16.12
CA ASN A 21 3.85 -2.93 -16.26
C ASN A 21 3.85 -1.89 -15.11
N LEU A 22 4.99 -1.25 -14.86
CA LEU A 22 5.12 -0.31 -13.75
C LEU A 22 4.11 0.85 -13.81
N LYS A 23 3.75 1.33 -15.00
CA LYS A 23 2.76 2.41 -15.15
C LYS A 23 1.36 1.98 -14.71
N GLU A 24 1.00 0.73 -14.97
CA GLU A 24 -0.28 0.15 -14.51
C GLU A 24 -0.29 0.00 -12.99
N ILE A 25 0.82 -0.51 -12.41
CA ILE A 25 0.99 -0.62 -10.96
C ILE A 25 0.84 0.76 -10.30
N ILE A 26 1.52 1.78 -10.81
CA ILE A 26 1.42 3.15 -10.31
C ILE A 26 -0.02 3.64 -10.36
N SER A 27 -0.68 3.53 -11.52
CA SER A 27 -2.04 4.03 -11.71
C SER A 27 -3.07 3.34 -10.81
N GLU A 28 -2.94 2.04 -10.58
CA GLU A 28 -3.82 1.29 -9.67
C GLU A 28 -3.54 1.63 -8.21
N THR A 29 -2.27 1.68 -7.83
CA THR A 29 -1.86 2.01 -6.46
C THR A 29 -2.30 3.40 -6.07
N GLU A 30 -2.18 4.38 -6.97
CA GLU A 30 -2.64 5.74 -6.72
C GLU A 30 -4.12 5.84 -6.36
N LYS A 31 -4.97 5.00 -6.95
CA LYS A 31 -6.40 4.96 -6.62
C LYS A 31 -6.68 4.32 -5.26
N ALA A 32 -5.77 3.48 -4.79
CA ALA A 32 -5.87 2.78 -3.52
C ALA A 32 -5.17 3.53 -2.36
N THR A 33 -4.43 4.59 -2.65
CA THR A 33 -3.68 5.37 -1.66
C THR A 33 -4.36 6.71 -1.37
N PHE A 34 -4.07 7.26 -0.19
CA PHE A 34 -4.60 8.54 0.26
C PHE A 34 -3.59 9.28 1.13
N THR A 35 -3.79 10.59 1.26
CA THR A 35 -3.10 11.43 2.26
C THR A 35 -3.97 11.55 3.50
N VAL A 36 -3.36 11.42 4.67
CA VAL A 36 -4.02 11.65 5.97
C VAL A 36 -3.62 13.04 6.47
N TYR A 37 -4.60 13.78 6.95
CA TYR A 37 -4.43 15.07 7.63
C TYR A 37 -4.97 14.95 9.04
N THR A 38 -4.22 15.41 10.03
CA THR A 38 -4.57 15.30 11.45
C THR A 38 -4.71 16.67 12.09
N TYR A 39 -5.63 16.78 13.04
CA TYR A 39 -6.02 18.02 13.68
C TYR A 39 -6.12 17.85 15.19
N ASP A 40 -5.82 18.92 15.91
CA ASP A 40 -6.01 19.04 17.35
C ASP A 40 -7.49 19.33 17.74
N GLU A 41 -7.75 19.52 19.02
CA GLU A 41 -9.07 19.85 19.57
C GLU A 41 -9.61 21.22 19.11
N PHE A 42 -8.73 22.12 18.64
CA PHE A 42 -9.09 23.43 18.13
C PHE A 42 -9.25 23.45 16.60
N GLY A 43 -9.04 22.31 15.95
CA GLY A 43 -9.06 22.20 14.49
C GLY A 43 -7.78 22.68 13.81
N SER A 44 -6.70 22.93 14.56
CA SER A 44 -5.40 23.29 14.01
C SER A 44 -4.70 22.04 13.46
N PRO A 45 -4.02 22.14 12.29
CA PRO A 45 -3.30 21.00 11.72
C PRO A 45 -2.13 20.57 12.61
N LEU A 46 -2.05 19.26 12.89
CA LEU A 46 -0.95 18.62 13.60
C LEU A 46 0.09 18.06 12.64
N GLY A 47 -0.35 17.46 11.54
CA GLY A 47 0.56 16.84 10.60
C GLY A 47 -0.17 16.14 9.45
N SER A 48 0.62 15.45 8.64
CA SER A 48 0.11 14.64 7.55
C SER A 48 0.96 13.39 7.34
N GLY A 49 0.36 12.40 6.70
CA GLY A 49 1.00 11.15 6.30
C GLY A 49 0.29 10.54 5.12
N SER A 50 0.71 9.37 4.74
CA SER A 50 0.10 8.56 3.68
C SER A 50 -0.64 7.36 4.29
N GLY A 51 -1.48 6.73 3.49
CA GLY A 51 -2.10 5.46 3.82
C GLY A 51 -2.65 4.79 2.58
N PHE A 52 -3.21 3.60 2.76
CA PHE A 52 -3.81 2.85 1.67
C PHE A 52 -4.99 2.03 2.15
N PHE A 53 -5.94 1.78 1.25
CA PHE A 53 -7.07 0.91 1.51
C PHE A 53 -6.69 -0.55 1.33
N ILE A 54 -7.27 -1.42 2.16
CA ILE A 54 -7.05 -2.87 2.18
C ILE A 54 -8.29 -3.68 1.83
N ASP A 55 -9.42 -3.01 1.62
CA ASP A 55 -10.64 -3.60 1.09
C ASP A 55 -11.49 -2.55 0.35
N ASP A 56 -12.56 -3.01 -0.28
CA ASP A 56 -13.45 -2.16 -1.06
C ASP A 56 -14.49 -1.38 -0.24
N THR A 57 -14.51 -1.56 1.08
CA THR A 57 -15.42 -0.85 1.99
C THR A 57 -14.81 0.41 2.59
N GLY A 58 -13.52 0.66 2.34
CA GLY A 58 -12.79 1.83 2.83
C GLY A 58 -12.08 1.59 4.16
N ILE A 59 -11.72 0.34 4.47
CA ILE A 59 -10.81 0.07 5.58
C ILE A 59 -9.40 0.47 5.16
N GLY A 60 -8.80 1.39 5.91
CA GLY A 60 -7.48 1.94 5.65
C GLY A 60 -6.43 1.53 6.67
N ILE A 61 -5.18 1.59 6.22
CA ILE A 61 -3.98 1.42 7.06
C ILE A 61 -3.10 2.65 6.91
N THR A 62 -2.48 3.07 8.02
CA THR A 62 -1.39 4.05 8.07
C THR A 62 -0.46 3.73 9.24
N ASN A 63 0.59 4.52 9.45
CA ASN A 63 1.40 4.40 10.66
C ASN A 63 0.65 4.92 11.89
N TYR A 64 0.90 4.30 13.05
CA TYR A 64 0.32 4.72 14.32
C TYR A 64 0.66 6.17 14.64
N HIS A 65 1.94 6.56 14.48
CA HIS A 65 2.40 7.92 14.80
C HIS A 65 1.73 9.02 13.96
N VAL A 66 1.16 8.69 12.79
CA VAL A 66 0.43 9.65 11.96
C VAL A 66 -0.85 10.11 12.64
N LEU A 67 -1.52 9.21 13.38
CA LEU A 67 -2.77 9.51 14.11
C LEU A 67 -2.56 9.78 15.60
N ASP A 68 -1.34 9.58 16.12
CA ASP A 68 -1.04 9.75 17.56
C ASP A 68 -1.24 11.21 17.99
N GLY A 69 -2.10 11.43 19.00
CA GLY A 69 -2.45 12.76 19.50
C GLY A 69 -3.48 13.53 18.67
N ALA A 70 -3.97 12.99 17.56
CA ALA A 70 -5.02 13.63 16.78
C ALA A 70 -6.38 13.44 17.43
N VAL A 71 -7.16 14.53 17.49
CA VAL A 71 -8.58 14.50 17.91
C VAL A 71 -9.47 14.26 16.69
N LYS A 72 -9.07 14.77 15.53
CA LYS A 72 -9.75 14.58 14.25
C LYS A 72 -8.75 14.22 13.17
N ALA A 73 -9.15 13.31 12.30
CA ALA A 73 -8.35 12.97 11.13
C ALA A 73 -9.23 12.85 9.88
N MET A 74 -8.72 13.37 8.77
CA MET A 74 -9.34 13.33 7.46
C MET A 74 -8.38 12.63 6.49
N LEU A 75 -8.91 11.86 5.56
CA LEU A 75 -8.11 11.39 4.44
C LEU A 75 -8.58 12.02 3.13
N LYS A 76 -7.66 12.19 2.20
CA LYS A 76 -7.93 12.68 0.84
C LYS A 76 -7.41 11.69 -0.18
N THR A 77 -8.29 11.21 -1.02
CA THR A 77 -7.99 10.25 -2.10
C THR A 77 -7.40 10.95 -3.32
N SER A 78 -6.84 10.18 -4.24
CA SER A 78 -6.17 10.69 -5.44
C SER A 78 -7.11 11.44 -6.40
N ASP A 79 -8.42 11.19 -6.34
CA ASP A 79 -9.47 11.92 -7.09
C ASP A 79 -9.96 13.18 -6.35
N GLY A 80 -9.36 13.49 -5.19
CA GLY A 80 -9.64 14.69 -4.41
C GLY A 80 -10.82 14.57 -3.45
N GLN A 81 -11.45 13.41 -3.32
CA GLN A 81 -12.52 13.20 -2.34
C GLN A 81 -11.93 13.16 -0.93
N GLU A 82 -12.68 13.70 0.03
CA GLU A 82 -12.27 13.74 1.44
C GLU A 82 -13.24 12.92 2.29
N TYR A 83 -12.67 12.14 3.21
CA TYR A 83 -13.41 11.28 4.12
C TYR A 83 -12.89 11.45 5.53
N GLU A 84 -13.79 11.46 6.51
CA GLU A 84 -13.43 11.46 7.93
C GLU A 84 -13.10 10.05 8.39
N ILE A 85 -12.05 9.89 9.19
CA ILE A 85 -11.74 8.64 9.88
C ILE A 85 -12.77 8.45 11.00
N ASP A 86 -13.49 7.33 10.97
CA ASP A 86 -14.59 7.03 11.89
C ASP A 86 -14.07 6.33 13.15
N LYS A 87 -13.47 5.13 12.96
CA LYS A 87 -13.08 4.27 14.09
C LYS A 87 -11.73 3.63 13.87
N VAL A 88 -10.94 3.58 14.92
CA VAL A 88 -9.78 2.69 14.98
C VAL A 88 -10.27 1.26 15.19
N LEU A 89 -9.95 0.38 14.26
CA LEU A 89 -10.33 -1.03 14.28
C LEU A 89 -9.27 -1.91 14.94
N ALA A 90 -8.00 -1.56 14.75
CA ALA A 90 -6.86 -2.19 15.38
C ALA A 90 -5.66 -1.25 15.38
N SER A 91 -4.80 -1.37 16.36
CA SER A 91 -3.54 -0.62 16.40
C SER A 91 -2.45 -1.37 17.13
N ASP A 92 -1.22 -1.18 16.70
CA ASP A 92 -0.03 -1.64 17.41
C ASP A 92 1.02 -0.51 17.40
N LYS A 93 1.26 0.06 18.59
CA LYS A 93 2.21 1.16 18.75
C LYS A 93 3.67 0.71 18.59
N ASN A 94 3.98 -0.55 18.89
CA ASN A 94 5.34 -1.07 18.77
C ASN A 94 5.72 -1.30 17.29
N TRP A 95 4.75 -1.79 16.50
CA TRP A 95 4.89 -1.97 15.06
C TRP A 95 4.57 -0.71 14.26
N ASP A 96 4.15 0.35 14.94
CA ASP A 96 3.79 1.64 14.34
C ASP A 96 2.73 1.49 13.22
N ILE A 97 1.70 0.69 13.46
CA ILE A 97 0.62 0.42 12.51
C ILE A 97 -0.75 0.68 13.13
N ILE A 98 -1.66 1.22 12.33
CA ILE A 98 -3.04 1.45 12.72
C ILE A 98 -3.98 1.17 11.56
N LYS A 99 -5.08 0.47 11.86
CA LYS A 99 -6.16 0.13 10.93
C LYS A 99 -7.43 0.84 11.37
N PHE A 100 -8.15 1.44 10.43
CA PHE A 100 -9.32 2.24 10.72
C PHE A 100 -10.40 2.11 9.64
N SER A 101 -11.64 2.52 9.99
CA SER A 101 -12.74 2.74 9.05
C SER A 101 -12.94 4.22 8.79
N ILE A 102 -13.67 4.54 7.72
CA ILE A 102 -14.01 5.91 7.33
C ILE A 102 -15.53 6.09 7.22
N ILE A 103 -15.97 7.33 7.32
CA ILE A 103 -17.35 7.72 7.04
C ILE A 103 -17.45 7.96 5.52
N SER A 104 -18.20 7.11 4.83
CA SER A 104 -18.43 7.23 3.38
C SER A 104 -19.91 7.04 3.04
N PRO A 105 -20.41 7.59 1.92
CA PRO A 105 -21.74 7.31 1.43
C PRO A 105 -21.98 5.81 1.24
N SER A 106 -23.22 5.37 1.47
CA SER A 106 -23.61 3.98 1.25
C SER A 106 -23.28 3.53 -0.17
N ASN A 107 -22.74 2.31 -0.30
CA ASN A 107 -22.33 1.70 -1.58
C ASN A 107 -21.12 2.35 -2.27
N THR A 108 -20.38 3.27 -1.63
CA THR A 108 -19.08 3.70 -2.14
C THR A 108 -18.14 2.50 -2.18
N LYS A 109 -17.44 2.34 -3.32
CA LYS A 109 -16.43 1.30 -3.49
C LYS A 109 -15.07 1.92 -3.69
N PHE A 110 -14.09 1.37 -2.98
CA PHE A 110 -12.72 1.83 -2.99
C PHE A 110 -11.81 0.84 -3.72
N THR A 111 -10.88 1.35 -4.49
CA THR A 111 -9.74 0.55 -4.97
C THR A 111 -8.86 0.26 -3.76
N TYR A 112 -8.33 -0.94 -3.65
CA TYR A 112 -7.51 -1.36 -2.52
C TYR A 112 -6.30 -2.16 -2.96
N LEU A 113 -5.32 -2.31 -2.07
CA LEU A 113 -4.11 -3.08 -2.29
C LEU A 113 -4.24 -4.47 -1.68
N ASN A 114 -3.72 -5.47 -2.38
CA ASN A 114 -3.61 -6.82 -1.89
C ASN A 114 -2.25 -7.03 -1.22
N PHE A 115 -2.20 -7.90 -0.21
CA PHE A 115 -0.95 -8.33 0.40
C PHE A 115 -0.35 -9.50 -0.35
N THR A 116 0.97 -9.51 -0.52
CA THR A 116 1.67 -10.65 -1.08
C THR A 116 1.74 -11.81 -0.10
N GLN A 117 1.74 -13.03 -0.64
CA GLN A 117 2.04 -14.25 0.14
C GLN A 117 3.52 -14.63 0.06
N LYS A 118 4.28 -13.95 -0.78
CA LYS A 118 5.72 -14.20 -0.93
C LYS A 118 6.49 -13.54 0.21
N GLN A 119 7.37 -14.30 0.84
CA GLN A 119 8.37 -13.70 1.73
C GLN A 119 9.34 -12.85 0.94
N MET A 120 9.69 -11.69 1.48
CA MET A 120 10.74 -10.84 0.93
C MET A 120 12.09 -11.52 1.01
N GLU A 121 12.89 -11.31 -0.02
CA GLU A 121 14.29 -11.70 -0.08
C GLU A 121 15.17 -10.50 -0.38
N GLN A 122 16.42 -10.55 0.08
CA GLN A 122 17.40 -9.51 -0.27
C GLN A 122 17.61 -9.47 -1.78
N GLY A 123 17.50 -8.28 -2.35
CA GLY A 123 17.56 -8.06 -3.80
C GLY A 123 16.19 -7.98 -4.50
N ASP A 124 15.09 -8.35 -3.82
CA ASP A 124 13.75 -8.16 -4.37
C ASP A 124 13.52 -6.67 -4.67
N LYS A 125 12.93 -6.40 -5.83
CA LYS A 125 12.54 -5.05 -6.23
C LYS A 125 11.38 -4.54 -5.38
N VAL A 126 11.45 -3.28 -5.01
CA VAL A 126 10.42 -2.60 -4.23
C VAL A 126 10.06 -1.26 -4.83
N TYR A 127 8.79 -0.88 -4.70
CA TYR A 127 8.27 0.42 -5.09
C TYR A 127 7.56 1.05 -3.89
N ASN A 128 7.79 2.33 -3.67
CA ASN A 128 7.03 3.14 -2.74
C ASN A 128 6.26 4.20 -3.53
N ILE A 129 4.94 4.22 -3.37
CA ILE A 129 4.06 5.18 -4.02
C ILE A 129 3.36 5.93 -2.90
N SER A 130 3.66 7.23 -2.79
CA SER A 130 3.15 8.09 -1.73
C SER A 130 2.62 9.40 -2.31
N SER A 131 1.79 10.08 -1.56
CA SER A 131 1.29 11.42 -1.91
C SER A 131 1.74 12.41 -0.84
N PRO A 132 3.04 12.74 -0.77
CA PRO A 132 3.53 13.67 0.23
C PRO A 132 2.84 15.02 0.06
N LEU A 133 2.25 15.52 1.15
CA LEU A 133 1.59 16.83 1.22
C LEU A 133 0.41 17.07 0.25
N GLY A 134 -0.12 16.02 -0.37
CA GLY A 134 -1.26 16.14 -1.30
C GLY A 134 -0.98 16.91 -2.59
N LEU A 135 0.27 17.26 -2.86
CA LEU A 135 0.65 18.13 -3.98
C LEU A 135 1.31 17.42 -5.15
N GLU A 136 2.08 16.36 -4.90
CA GLU A 136 2.72 15.61 -5.98
C GLU A 136 2.79 14.12 -5.63
N LYS A 137 2.29 13.29 -6.55
CA LYS A 137 2.47 11.85 -6.49
C LYS A 137 3.95 11.54 -6.65
N SER A 138 4.54 10.92 -5.66
CA SER A 138 5.94 10.55 -5.68
C SER A 138 6.08 9.04 -5.77
N VAL A 139 6.83 8.59 -6.76
CA VAL A 139 7.19 7.19 -6.95
C VAL A 139 8.67 7.08 -6.71
N SER A 140 9.06 6.19 -5.82
CA SER A 140 10.45 5.81 -5.65
C SER A 140 10.58 4.29 -5.76
N ASP A 141 11.70 3.84 -6.31
CA ASP A 141 12.02 2.42 -6.45
C ASP A 141 13.38 2.09 -5.85
N GLY A 142 13.55 0.83 -5.56
CA GLY A 142 14.78 0.31 -4.99
C GLY A 142 14.73 -1.21 -4.86
N ILE A 143 15.54 -1.71 -3.97
CA ILE A 143 15.57 -3.15 -3.64
C ILE A 143 15.53 -3.34 -2.12
N VAL A 144 15.15 -4.53 -1.69
CA VAL A 144 15.39 -5.00 -0.33
C VAL A 144 16.91 -5.09 -0.12
N ALA A 145 17.45 -4.17 0.67
CA ALA A 145 18.88 -4.12 0.95
C ALA A 145 19.29 -5.11 2.04
N SER A 146 18.42 -5.32 3.02
CA SER A 146 18.66 -6.25 4.13
C SER A 146 17.37 -6.60 4.86
N LEU A 147 17.29 -7.83 5.36
CA LEU A 147 16.30 -8.27 6.33
C LEU A 147 17.01 -8.39 7.68
N ARG A 148 16.54 -7.68 8.69
CA ARG A 148 17.18 -7.60 10.01
C ARG A 148 16.20 -7.94 11.10
N LYS A 149 16.71 -8.52 12.19
CA LYS A 149 15.97 -8.66 13.44
C LYS A 149 16.42 -7.57 14.40
N ASP A 150 15.50 -6.72 14.77
CA ASP A 150 15.71 -5.72 15.81
C ASP A 150 15.07 -6.17 17.12
N LYS A 151 15.72 -5.87 18.26
CA LYS A 151 15.21 -6.29 19.57
C LYS A 151 13.93 -5.57 19.98
N LYS A 152 13.72 -4.35 19.49
CA LYS A 152 12.56 -3.51 19.82
C LYS A 152 11.44 -3.66 18.80
N TYR A 153 11.80 -3.72 17.51
CA TYR A 153 10.84 -3.66 16.40
C TYR A 153 10.63 -5.01 15.69
N GLY A 154 11.31 -6.09 16.13
CA GLY A 154 11.19 -7.39 15.48
C GLY A 154 11.85 -7.43 14.10
N ASP A 155 11.16 -7.95 13.11
CA ASP A 155 11.71 -8.06 11.75
C ASP A 155 11.60 -6.70 11.02
N ILE A 156 12.75 -6.15 10.61
CA ILE A 156 12.87 -4.88 9.91
C ILE A 156 13.36 -5.14 8.49
N ILE A 157 12.74 -4.46 7.55
CA ILE A 157 13.12 -4.48 6.14
C ILE A 157 13.84 -3.16 5.83
N GLN A 158 15.11 -3.26 5.45
CA GLN A 158 15.86 -2.13 4.94
C GLN A 158 15.75 -2.11 3.43
N VAL A 159 15.34 -0.98 2.88
CA VAL A 159 15.22 -0.77 1.43
C VAL A 159 16.13 0.36 0.96
N THR A 160 16.48 0.35 -0.33
CA THR A 160 17.24 1.43 -0.96
C THR A 160 16.36 2.51 -1.58
N ALA A 161 15.05 2.27 -1.68
CA ALA A 161 14.10 3.26 -2.20
C ALA A 161 14.16 4.55 -1.37
N PRO A 162 14.31 5.72 -2.00
CA PRO A 162 14.27 7.01 -1.30
C PRO A 162 12.92 7.21 -0.59
N ILE A 163 12.97 7.73 0.63
CA ILE A 163 11.80 8.07 1.44
C ILE A 163 11.84 9.57 1.74
N SER A 164 10.71 10.24 1.57
CA SER A 164 10.53 11.68 1.82
C SER A 164 9.56 11.93 2.97
N PRO A 165 9.59 13.09 3.64
CA PRO A 165 8.55 13.50 4.57
C PRO A 165 7.15 13.39 3.93
N GLY A 166 6.19 12.78 4.65
CA GLY A 166 4.86 12.46 4.13
C GLY A 166 4.70 11.05 3.58
N SER A 167 5.80 10.28 3.39
CA SER A 167 5.72 8.84 3.05
C SER A 167 5.29 7.95 4.21
N SER A 168 5.28 8.46 5.44
CA SER A 168 4.81 7.72 6.63
C SER A 168 3.44 7.11 6.37
N GLY A 169 3.31 5.78 6.51
CA GLY A 169 2.08 5.03 6.26
C GLY A 169 1.87 4.60 4.80
N SER A 170 2.77 4.94 3.87
CA SER A 170 2.68 4.44 2.50
C SER A 170 3.02 2.95 2.41
N ALA A 171 2.45 2.27 1.40
CA ALA A 171 2.72 0.88 1.13
C ALA A 171 4.08 0.67 0.46
N LEU A 172 4.77 -0.39 0.86
CA LEU A 172 5.90 -0.93 0.11
C LEU A 172 5.40 -2.07 -0.77
N LEU A 173 5.62 -1.98 -2.08
CA LEU A 173 5.04 -2.85 -3.08
C LEU A 173 6.10 -3.71 -3.78
N ASN A 174 5.70 -4.91 -4.18
CA ASN A 174 6.47 -5.75 -5.08
C ASN A 174 6.24 -5.40 -6.57
N GLU A 175 6.88 -6.14 -7.48
CA GLU A 175 6.74 -5.98 -8.95
C GLU A 175 5.33 -6.30 -9.49
N LYS A 176 4.42 -6.82 -8.66
CA LYS A 176 3.01 -7.08 -9.01
C LYS A 176 2.06 -6.02 -8.47
N GLY A 177 2.57 -5.05 -7.68
CA GLY A 177 1.75 -4.05 -6.99
C GLY A 177 1.07 -4.60 -5.73
N GLU A 178 1.60 -5.68 -5.14
CA GLU A 178 1.13 -6.25 -3.89
C GLU A 178 1.97 -5.69 -2.72
N VAL A 179 1.33 -5.44 -1.58
CA VAL A 179 1.97 -4.96 -0.35
C VAL A 179 2.75 -6.10 0.29
N PHE A 180 3.95 -5.82 0.70
CA PHE A 180 4.76 -6.72 1.51
C PHE A 180 4.31 -6.76 2.97
#